data_57895cace21ebf7b1302e0c87d8d4cbc
#
_entry.id   57895cace21ebf7b1302e0c87d8d4cbc
#
_cell.length_a   1.000
_cell.length_b   1.000
_cell.length_c   1.000
_cell.angle_alpha   90.00
_cell.angle_beta   90.00
_cell.angle_gamma   90.00
#
_symmetry.space_group_name_H-M   'P 1'
#
loop_
_entity.id
_entity.type
_entity.pdbx_description
1 polymer ?
#
loop_
_entity_poly.entity_id
_entity_poly.type
_entity_poly.pdbx_seq_one_letter_code
_entity_poly.pdbx_strand_id
1 'polypeptide(L)'
;MSQTWVQCLDSLKNSLPLGEFSVWVKPLKAIEKNETLSLLAPSASALKYISNHKNISTAITLTVADYDRKLKVRFGVVDSTKKLAEQKKHHTTPLFPEYTFDNLVLGSANQVAAAASRQIAEKIGSSPYNPFIIYGESGLGKTHLMQAAGHLALEKNPNAKIIYVPLMDFVRNITTSLRHNTIENVKLFYQSADLLLVDDIHLIAGKDKSQEEFFHIFNFLFSTKKQIIFTCDQPPKNIKDLENRLKTRFSQGLNLQLSPPELEMRAAILLKKSQNTQISLSLSEDIALFIASHVVSNVRDLEGALLKLKAFVDFSRIDHSFITKDVVEGALGDLIKPQKRFVEINEVQKTVSKYYGITVSDLVSNSRRQHLVRARQMAIYLCHNLTSLSLAKIGHNFGNRDHSTVLYSCEKLKELMKTNEEIKNDIENIKIKITNL
;
A
#
# COMPACT_ATOMS: atom_id res chain seq x y z
N MET A 1 -15.28 8.50 38.38
CA MET A 1 -15.92 9.72 38.90
C MET A 1 -16.08 9.53 40.40
N SER A 2 -15.87 10.59 41.20
CA SER A 2 -16.14 10.53 42.68
C SER A 2 -17.62 10.23 42.88
N GLN A 3 -17.93 9.27 43.74
CA GLN A 3 -19.33 8.88 44.06
C GLN A 3 -20.08 10.04 44.70
N THR A 4 -19.38 10.81 45.56
CA THR A 4 -19.87 12.05 46.21
C THR A 4 -20.27 13.11 45.18
N TRP A 5 -19.45 13.31 44.12
CA TRP A 5 -19.78 14.30 43.08
C TRP A 5 -21.01 13.94 42.25
N VAL A 6 -21.24 12.65 41.97
CA VAL A 6 -22.46 12.22 41.26
C VAL A 6 -23.71 12.57 42.02
N GLN A 7 -23.70 12.37 43.34
CA GLN A 7 -24.81 12.73 44.20
C GLN A 7 -25.04 14.27 44.29
N CYS A 8 -23.92 15.03 44.36
CA CYS A 8 -23.96 16.48 44.33
C CYS A 8 -24.54 17.05 43.03
N LEU A 9 -24.29 16.40 41.88
CA LEU A 9 -24.84 16.84 40.60
C LEU A 9 -26.39 16.80 40.56
N ASP A 10 -26.99 15.78 41.17
CA ASP A 10 -28.46 15.66 41.22
C ASP A 10 -29.10 16.78 42.08
N SER A 11 -28.47 17.14 43.21
CA SER A 11 -28.90 18.24 44.06
C SER A 11 -28.67 19.61 43.40
N LEU A 12 -27.53 19.80 42.73
CA LEU A 12 -27.20 21.05 42.03
C LEU A 12 -28.07 21.30 40.82
N LYS A 13 -28.55 20.24 40.17
CA LYS A 13 -29.51 20.33 39.06
C LYS A 13 -30.84 20.97 39.48
N ASN A 14 -31.25 20.76 40.74
CA ASN A 14 -32.50 21.29 41.29
C ASN A 14 -32.31 22.67 41.93
N SER A 15 -31.09 23.05 42.29
CA SER A 15 -30.80 24.31 42.99
C SER A 15 -30.27 25.44 42.08
N LEU A 16 -29.81 25.11 40.87
CA LEU A 16 -29.30 26.10 39.94
C LEU A 16 -30.17 26.21 38.66
N PRO A 17 -30.20 27.38 37.98
CA PRO A 17 -30.86 27.54 36.70
C PRO A 17 -30.33 26.50 35.67
N LEU A 18 -31.24 25.91 34.90
CA LEU A 18 -30.92 24.78 34.02
C LEU A 18 -29.79 25.10 33.00
N GLY A 19 -29.74 26.35 32.53
CA GLY A 19 -28.68 26.86 31.65
C GLY A 19 -27.32 26.92 32.33
N GLU A 20 -27.22 27.42 33.56
CA GLU A 20 -26.01 27.52 34.32
C GLU A 20 -25.45 26.14 34.71
N PHE A 21 -26.36 25.26 35.16
CA PHE A 21 -26.02 23.89 35.50
C PHE A 21 -25.46 23.12 34.26
N SER A 22 -26.16 23.18 33.13
CA SER A 22 -25.78 22.39 31.94
C SER A 22 -24.47 22.87 31.31
N VAL A 23 -24.21 24.17 31.32
CA VAL A 23 -23.03 24.75 30.63
C VAL A 23 -21.81 24.78 31.54
N TRP A 24 -21.98 25.06 32.85
CA TRP A 24 -20.83 25.34 33.73
C TRP A 24 -20.56 24.29 34.80
N VAL A 25 -21.60 23.58 35.28
CA VAL A 25 -21.46 22.62 36.39
C VAL A 25 -21.34 21.18 35.88
N LYS A 26 -22.25 20.78 34.99
CA LYS A 26 -22.27 19.42 34.44
C LYS A 26 -20.95 18.99 33.74
N PRO A 27 -20.20 19.88 33.04
CA PRO A 27 -18.94 19.52 32.38
C PRO A 27 -17.75 19.40 33.32
N LEU A 28 -17.86 19.72 34.61
CA LEU A 28 -16.78 19.64 35.59
C LEU A 28 -16.38 18.18 35.82
N LYS A 29 -15.07 17.92 35.77
CA LYS A 29 -14.48 16.62 36.14
C LYS A 29 -14.04 16.64 37.58
N ALA A 30 -14.59 15.76 38.41
CA ALA A 30 -14.26 15.62 39.80
C ALA A 30 -13.18 14.58 40.06
N ILE A 31 -12.14 14.96 40.80
CA ILE A 31 -11.09 14.08 41.31
C ILE A 31 -11.04 14.27 42.82
N GLU A 32 -11.28 13.19 43.55
CA GLU A 32 -11.23 13.15 45.01
C GLU A 32 -9.93 12.50 45.47
N LYS A 33 -9.13 13.23 46.31
CA LYS A 33 -7.91 12.74 46.95
C LYS A 33 -7.71 13.46 48.27
N ASN A 34 -7.37 12.70 49.30
CA ASN A 34 -6.93 13.21 50.62
C ASN A 34 -7.81 14.37 51.15
N GLU A 35 -9.10 14.10 51.33
CA GLU A 35 -10.11 15.10 51.83
C GLU A 35 -10.23 16.35 50.95
N THR A 36 -9.81 16.31 49.70
CA THR A 36 -9.97 17.41 48.75
C THR A 36 -10.66 16.91 47.49
N LEU A 37 -11.80 17.55 47.13
CA LEU A 37 -12.49 17.39 45.89
C LEU A 37 -12.06 18.47 44.90
N SER A 38 -11.27 18.07 43.94
CA SER A 38 -10.78 18.92 42.83
C SER A 38 -11.78 18.89 41.69
N LEU A 39 -12.46 20.01 41.43
CA LEU A 39 -13.40 20.19 40.34
C LEU A 39 -12.68 20.90 39.17
N LEU A 40 -12.43 20.17 38.09
CA LEU A 40 -11.67 20.64 36.96
C LEU A 40 -12.58 21.12 35.84
N ALA A 41 -12.53 22.41 35.53
CA ALA A 41 -13.23 23.02 34.41
C ALA A 41 -12.58 22.66 33.06
N PRO A 42 -13.35 22.53 31.97
CA PRO A 42 -12.84 22.15 30.64
C PRO A 42 -11.94 23.23 30.01
N SER A 43 -12.02 24.50 30.47
CA SER A 43 -11.22 25.60 29.95
C SER A 43 -10.94 26.66 31.03
N ALA A 44 -9.91 27.49 30.83
CA ALA A 44 -9.60 28.63 31.68
C ALA A 44 -10.77 29.65 31.72
N SER A 45 -11.49 29.83 30.61
CA SER A 45 -12.67 30.70 30.54
C SER A 45 -13.82 30.17 31.40
N ALA A 46 -14.02 28.85 31.41
CA ALA A 46 -15.03 28.22 32.25
C ALA A 46 -14.67 28.36 33.75
N LEU A 47 -13.39 28.16 34.12
CA LEU A 47 -12.94 28.36 35.47
C LEU A 47 -13.13 29.82 35.93
N LYS A 48 -12.74 30.78 35.08
CA LYS A 48 -12.94 32.23 35.40
C LYS A 48 -14.42 32.59 35.57
N TYR A 49 -15.29 32.01 34.76
CA TYR A 49 -16.73 32.20 34.88
C TYR A 49 -17.25 31.70 36.23
N ILE A 50 -16.96 30.45 36.60
CA ILE A 50 -17.36 29.83 37.87
C ILE A 50 -16.81 30.62 39.08
N SER A 51 -15.55 31.07 39.01
CA SER A 51 -14.90 31.85 40.10
C SER A 51 -15.51 33.25 40.28
N ASN A 52 -15.94 33.88 39.17
CA ASN A 52 -16.54 35.21 39.20
C ASN A 52 -18.03 35.20 39.60
N HIS A 53 -18.72 34.08 39.37
CA HIS A 53 -20.13 33.89 39.71
C HIS A 53 -20.25 33.21 41.09
N LYS A 54 -20.21 34.01 42.14
CA LYS A 54 -20.26 33.51 43.53
C LYS A 54 -21.44 32.57 43.78
N ASN A 55 -22.58 32.78 43.13
CA ASN A 55 -23.77 31.92 43.28
C ASN A 55 -23.48 30.44 42.88
N ILE A 56 -22.72 30.23 41.81
CA ILE A 56 -22.36 28.86 41.33
C ILE A 56 -21.32 28.24 42.24
N SER A 57 -20.23 28.96 42.52
CA SER A 57 -19.15 28.45 43.37
C SER A 57 -19.62 28.18 44.81
N THR A 58 -20.47 29.05 45.39
CA THR A 58 -21.01 28.84 46.72
C THR A 58 -22.03 27.68 46.75
N ALA A 59 -22.95 27.57 45.76
CA ALA A 59 -23.85 26.45 45.64
C ALA A 59 -23.12 25.10 45.58
N ILE A 60 -22.06 25.01 44.76
CA ILE A 60 -21.23 23.82 44.69
C ILE A 60 -20.55 23.49 46.03
N THR A 61 -19.97 24.50 46.70
CA THR A 61 -19.27 24.29 47.95
C THR A 61 -20.21 23.87 49.09
N LEU A 62 -21.38 24.48 49.17
CA LEU A 62 -22.41 24.13 50.16
C LEU A 62 -22.93 22.71 49.90
N THR A 63 -23.32 22.39 48.66
CA THR A 63 -23.82 21.07 48.33
C THR A 63 -22.79 19.96 48.64
N VAL A 64 -21.50 20.17 48.35
CA VAL A 64 -20.46 19.22 48.72
C VAL A 64 -20.33 19.07 50.22
N ALA A 65 -20.40 20.18 51.00
CA ALA A 65 -20.33 20.15 52.44
C ALA A 65 -21.55 19.45 53.09
N ASP A 66 -22.73 19.47 52.46
CA ASP A 66 -23.93 18.76 52.92
C ASP A 66 -23.74 17.20 52.79
N TYR A 67 -23.03 16.76 51.78
CA TYR A 67 -22.73 15.32 51.58
C TYR A 67 -21.53 14.82 52.37
N ASP A 68 -20.45 15.64 52.45
CA ASP A 68 -19.25 15.33 53.26
C ASP A 68 -18.55 16.61 53.74
N ARG A 69 -18.73 16.90 55.03
CA ARG A 69 -18.16 18.09 55.72
C ARG A 69 -16.65 18.13 55.76
N LYS A 70 -15.95 17.02 55.52
CA LYS A 70 -14.47 16.95 55.53
C LYS A 70 -13.90 17.31 54.18
N LEU A 71 -14.66 17.24 53.09
CA LEU A 71 -14.16 17.50 51.74
C LEU A 71 -13.99 19.00 51.48
N LYS A 72 -12.76 19.42 51.17
CA LYS A 72 -12.44 20.78 50.71
C LYS A 72 -12.56 20.87 49.22
N VAL A 73 -13.40 21.75 48.70
CA VAL A 73 -13.55 21.97 47.25
C VAL A 73 -12.45 22.85 46.72
N ARG A 74 -11.77 22.39 45.65
CA ARG A 74 -10.81 23.21 44.87
C ARG A 74 -11.24 23.24 43.42
N PHE A 75 -11.28 24.44 42.86
CA PHE A 75 -11.55 24.62 41.42
C PHE A 75 -10.20 24.68 40.67
N GLY A 76 -10.13 24.02 39.54
CA GLY A 76 -8.96 24.02 38.65
C GLY A 76 -9.40 23.92 37.20
N VAL A 77 -8.44 24.07 36.30
CA VAL A 77 -8.64 23.73 34.87
C VAL A 77 -8.15 22.31 34.67
N VAL A 78 -8.85 21.55 33.84
CA VAL A 78 -8.27 20.32 33.31
C VAL A 78 -6.97 20.70 32.67
N ASP A 79 -5.87 20.42 33.39
CA ASP A 79 -4.54 20.84 32.98
C ASP A 79 -4.26 20.18 31.62
N SER A 80 -4.45 20.97 30.56
CA SER A 80 -4.07 20.56 29.20
C SER A 80 -2.59 20.24 29.10
N THR A 81 -1.77 20.71 30.09
CA THR A 81 -0.36 20.36 30.18
C THR A 81 -0.13 18.93 30.66
N LYS A 82 -1.00 18.36 31.53
CA LYS A 82 -0.92 16.91 31.86
C LYS A 82 -1.46 16.03 30.72
N LYS A 83 -2.50 16.47 30.00
CA LYS A 83 -2.88 15.85 28.72
C LYS A 83 -1.80 16.04 27.64
N LEU A 84 -1.12 17.19 27.62
CA LEU A 84 0.05 17.43 26.78
C LEU A 84 1.29 16.65 27.25
N ALA A 85 1.45 16.34 28.55
CA ALA A 85 2.54 15.51 29.05
C ALA A 85 2.28 14.00 28.89
N GLU A 86 1.02 13.54 28.96
CA GLU A 86 0.62 12.19 28.57
C GLU A 86 0.41 12.06 27.06
N GLN A 87 0.03 13.12 26.35
CA GLN A 87 0.05 13.23 24.89
C GLN A 87 1.45 13.54 24.33
N LYS A 88 2.42 14.02 25.13
CA LYS A 88 3.83 14.09 24.74
C LYS A 88 4.50 12.74 24.59
N LYS A 89 3.87 11.64 25.01
CA LYS A 89 4.41 10.29 24.80
C LYS A 89 4.13 9.72 23.42
N HIS A 90 3.18 10.22 22.61
CA HIS A 90 2.90 9.68 21.28
C HIS A 90 2.23 10.71 20.35
N HIS A 91 2.99 11.63 19.79
CA HIS A 91 2.62 12.27 18.52
C HIS A 91 3.32 11.58 17.33
N THR A 92 3.44 10.27 17.41
CA THR A 92 3.65 9.45 16.22
C THR A 92 2.30 9.23 15.57
N THR A 93 2.19 9.47 14.27
CA THR A 93 1.06 8.95 13.49
C THR A 93 1.11 7.42 13.62
N PRO A 94 -0.03 6.75 13.86
CA PRO A 94 -0.02 5.31 14.05
C PRO A 94 0.53 4.63 12.79
N LEU A 95 1.58 3.82 12.97
CA LEU A 95 2.07 2.90 11.95
C LEU A 95 1.20 1.64 11.98
N PHE A 96 1.04 0.99 10.83
CA PHE A 96 0.31 -0.27 10.76
C PHE A 96 1.10 -1.39 11.44
N PRO A 97 0.53 -2.08 12.43
CA PRO A 97 1.27 -3.08 13.23
C PRO A 97 1.88 -4.23 12.42
N GLU A 98 1.24 -4.56 11.28
CA GLU A 98 1.68 -5.63 10.40
C GLU A 98 2.89 -5.26 9.52
N TYR A 99 3.22 -3.97 9.38
CA TYR A 99 4.31 -3.53 8.51
C TYR A 99 5.63 -3.46 9.28
N THR A 100 6.14 -4.61 9.66
CA THR A 100 7.43 -4.79 10.35
C THR A 100 8.44 -5.51 9.46
N PHE A 101 9.72 -5.43 9.81
CA PHE A 101 10.76 -6.22 9.13
C PHE A 101 10.57 -7.72 9.32
N ASP A 102 9.97 -8.15 10.43
CA ASP A 102 9.71 -9.57 10.69
C ASP A 102 8.63 -10.11 9.76
N ASN A 103 7.69 -9.27 9.36
CA ASN A 103 6.64 -9.62 8.40
C ASN A 103 7.08 -9.44 6.93
N LEU A 104 8.21 -8.80 6.68
CA LEU A 104 8.75 -8.64 5.34
C LEU A 104 9.46 -9.93 4.89
N VAL A 105 9.16 -10.39 3.68
CA VAL A 105 9.94 -11.44 3.03
C VAL A 105 11.09 -10.78 2.27
N LEU A 106 12.31 -11.23 2.54
CA LEU A 106 13.52 -10.74 1.88
C LEU A 106 13.86 -11.60 0.67
N GLY A 107 14.29 -10.96 -0.40
CA GLY A 107 14.77 -11.60 -1.62
C GLY A 107 15.61 -10.62 -2.46
N SER A 108 16.11 -11.07 -3.61
CA SER A 108 16.88 -10.23 -4.54
C SER A 108 16.19 -8.91 -4.90
N ALA A 109 14.85 -8.93 -4.95
CA ALA A 109 14.03 -7.79 -5.33
C ALA A 109 14.03 -6.62 -4.31
N ASN A 110 14.31 -6.87 -3.02
CA ASN A 110 14.19 -5.87 -1.96
C ASN A 110 15.32 -5.86 -0.93
N GLN A 111 16.25 -6.81 -0.94
CA GLN A 111 17.26 -6.97 0.10
C GLN A 111 18.13 -5.72 0.32
N VAL A 112 18.53 -5.02 -0.77
CA VAL A 112 19.37 -3.82 -0.67
C VAL A 112 18.58 -2.66 -0.04
N ALA A 113 17.32 -2.47 -0.46
CA ALA A 113 16.46 -1.44 0.11
C ALA A 113 16.12 -1.74 1.57
N ALA A 114 15.92 -3.01 1.93
CA ALA A 114 15.69 -3.43 3.31
C ALA A 114 16.90 -3.20 4.21
N ALA A 115 18.12 -3.51 3.73
CA ALA A 115 19.35 -3.24 4.46
C ALA A 115 19.57 -1.74 4.70
N ALA A 116 19.36 -0.91 3.67
CA ALA A 116 19.44 0.55 3.80
C ALA A 116 18.39 1.09 4.77
N SER A 117 17.15 0.61 4.69
CA SER A 117 16.05 1.00 5.60
C SER A 117 16.37 0.67 7.06
N ARG A 118 16.96 -0.51 7.34
CA ARG A 118 17.42 -0.91 8.69
C ARG A 118 18.50 0.01 9.21
N GLN A 119 19.54 0.24 8.40
CA GLN A 119 20.66 1.13 8.78
C GLN A 119 20.19 2.56 9.08
N ILE A 120 19.26 3.10 8.29
CA ILE A 120 18.68 4.43 8.48
C ILE A 120 17.88 4.47 9.78
N ALA A 121 17.04 3.45 10.04
CA ALA A 121 16.21 3.37 11.24
C ALA A 121 17.02 3.27 12.53
N GLU A 122 18.16 2.58 12.50
CA GLU A 122 19.07 2.46 13.66
C GLU A 122 19.80 3.75 13.99
N LYS A 123 19.99 4.65 13.02
CA LYS A 123 20.81 5.86 13.16
C LYS A 123 20.08 7.09 12.61
N ILE A 124 18.87 7.36 13.12
CA ILE A 124 18.08 8.52 12.71
C ILE A 124 18.91 9.81 12.88
N GLY A 125 18.93 10.65 11.85
CA GLY A 125 19.59 11.96 11.87
C GLY A 125 21.12 11.94 11.70
N SER A 126 21.75 10.78 11.73
CA SER A 126 23.20 10.63 11.49
C SER A 126 23.53 9.81 10.24
N SER A 127 22.50 9.31 9.53
CA SER A 127 22.66 8.59 8.27
C SER A 127 23.05 9.54 7.14
N PRO A 128 24.03 9.19 6.29
CA PRO A 128 24.36 9.98 5.10
C PRO A 128 23.27 9.86 4.01
N TYR A 129 22.33 8.92 4.17
CA TYR A 129 21.27 8.61 3.20
C TYR A 129 20.00 9.43 3.53
N ASN A 130 20.05 10.73 3.27
CA ASN A 130 18.94 11.64 3.53
C ASN A 130 18.76 12.62 2.35
N PRO A 131 17.59 12.71 1.69
CA PRO A 131 16.44 11.82 1.89
C PRO A 131 16.71 10.39 1.40
N PHE A 132 15.92 9.42 1.87
CA PHE A 132 15.91 8.08 1.33
C PHE A 132 14.61 7.85 0.54
N ILE A 133 14.72 7.40 -0.69
CA ILE A 133 13.56 7.19 -1.57
C ILE A 133 13.51 5.73 -2.02
N ILE A 134 12.38 5.10 -1.74
CA ILE A 134 12.05 3.76 -2.18
C ILE A 134 11.09 3.88 -3.36
N TYR A 135 11.51 3.47 -4.55
CA TYR A 135 10.65 3.59 -5.71
C TYR A 135 10.44 2.24 -6.42
N GLY A 136 9.39 2.15 -7.23
CA GLY A 136 9.02 0.95 -7.98
C GLY A 136 7.51 0.89 -8.21
N GLU A 137 7.06 -0.05 -9.01
CA GLU A 137 5.64 -0.22 -9.35
C GLU A 137 4.75 -0.38 -8.13
N SER A 138 3.44 -0.19 -8.32
CA SER A 138 2.46 -0.37 -7.25
C SER A 138 2.45 -1.82 -6.76
N GLY A 139 2.25 -2.00 -5.43
CA GLY A 139 2.10 -3.35 -4.86
C GLY A 139 3.40 -4.10 -4.59
N LEU A 140 4.59 -3.48 -4.71
CA LEU A 140 5.89 -4.12 -4.43
C LEU A 140 6.34 -4.06 -2.95
N GLY A 141 5.51 -3.52 -2.05
CA GLY A 141 5.84 -3.45 -0.62
C GLY A 141 6.60 -2.20 -0.19
N LYS A 142 6.61 -1.11 -0.99
CA LYS A 142 7.26 0.17 -0.63
C LYS A 142 6.78 0.72 0.71
N THR A 143 5.47 0.85 0.89
CA THR A 143 4.84 1.31 2.13
C THR A 143 5.18 0.42 3.31
N HIS A 144 5.18 -0.90 3.12
CA HIS A 144 5.59 -1.87 4.14
C HIS A 144 7.03 -1.61 4.60
N LEU A 145 7.96 -1.53 3.65
CA LEU A 145 9.37 -1.31 3.96
C LEU A 145 9.63 0.03 4.66
N MET A 146 8.97 1.10 4.22
CA MET A 146 9.06 2.42 4.85
C MET A 146 8.53 2.39 6.29
N GLN A 147 7.38 1.78 6.54
CA GLN A 147 6.82 1.68 7.88
C GLN A 147 7.59 0.71 8.77
N ALA A 148 8.17 -0.35 8.22
CA ALA A 148 9.07 -1.23 8.96
C ALA A 148 10.29 -0.45 9.50
N ALA A 149 10.84 0.48 8.70
CA ALA A 149 11.87 1.39 9.19
C ALA A 149 11.36 2.27 10.34
N GLY A 150 10.12 2.76 10.26
CA GLY A 150 9.48 3.53 11.33
C GLY A 150 9.34 2.72 12.63
N HIS A 151 8.88 1.48 12.55
CA HIS A 151 8.77 0.58 13.71
C HIS A 151 10.13 0.31 14.36
N LEU A 152 11.14 -0.03 13.57
CA LEU A 152 12.49 -0.27 14.08
C LEU A 152 13.08 1.00 14.72
N ALA A 153 12.82 2.15 14.14
CA ALA A 153 13.27 3.43 14.69
C ALA A 153 12.64 3.72 16.07
N LEU A 154 11.36 3.42 16.27
CA LEU A 154 10.69 3.52 17.57
C LEU A 154 11.22 2.50 18.57
N GLU A 155 11.51 1.29 18.15
CA GLU A 155 12.12 0.25 18.99
C GLU A 155 13.48 0.69 19.52
N LYS A 156 14.32 1.24 18.63
CA LYS A 156 15.67 1.72 19.01
C LYS A 156 15.65 3.03 19.79
N ASN A 157 14.70 3.91 19.51
CA ASN A 157 14.52 5.18 20.22
C ASN A 157 13.03 5.44 20.49
N PRO A 158 12.50 4.97 21.64
CA PRO A 158 11.09 5.13 21.99
C PRO A 158 10.63 6.58 22.15
N ASN A 159 11.55 7.54 22.28
CA ASN A 159 11.25 8.97 22.39
C ASN A 159 11.29 9.68 21.04
N ALA A 160 11.69 9.03 19.95
CA ALA A 160 11.73 9.62 18.63
C ALA A 160 10.31 9.95 18.14
N LYS A 161 10.16 11.14 17.58
CA LYS A 161 8.91 11.57 16.98
C LYS A 161 8.87 11.13 15.51
N ILE A 162 8.12 10.07 15.23
CA ILE A 162 7.95 9.56 13.88
C ILE A 162 6.59 10.01 13.34
N ILE A 163 6.61 10.66 12.19
CA ILE A 163 5.40 11.11 11.51
C ILE A 163 5.30 10.36 10.18
N TYR A 164 4.27 9.52 10.06
CA TYR A 164 3.87 8.90 8.80
C TYR A 164 2.70 9.66 8.20
N VAL A 165 2.76 9.97 6.92
CA VAL A 165 1.68 10.65 6.21
C VAL A 165 1.58 10.16 4.75
N PRO A 166 0.41 9.65 4.33
CA PRO A 166 0.09 9.55 2.91
C PRO A 166 0.07 10.95 2.30
N LEU A 167 0.67 11.13 1.12
CA LEU A 167 0.79 12.46 0.55
C LEU A 167 -0.55 13.17 0.34
N MET A 168 -1.60 12.46 -0.01
CA MET A 168 -2.92 13.08 -0.18
C MET A 168 -3.48 13.67 1.11
N ASP A 169 -3.14 13.08 2.27
CA ASP A 169 -3.49 13.63 3.58
C ASP A 169 -2.67 14.89 3.89
N PHE A 170 -1.38 14.87 3.53
CA PHE A 170 -0.55 16.08 3.60
C PHE A 170 -1.16 17.22 2.77
N VAL A 171 -1.49 16.97 1.50
CA VAL A 171 -2.11 17.96 0.61
C VAL A 171 -3.42 18.49 1.20
N ARG A 172 -4.26 17.63 1.74
CA ARG A 172 -5.51 18.02 2.41
C ARG A 172 -5.24 18.90 3.62
N ASN A 173 -4.26 18.53 4.47
CA ASN A 173 -3.89 19.32 5.65
C ASN A 173 -3.38 20.71 5.26
N ILE A 174 -2.51 20.82 4.25
CA ILE A 174 -2.03 22.11 3.72
C ILE A 174 -3.20 22.93 3.18
N THR A 175 -4.03 22.37 2.31
CA THR A 175 -5.14 23.09 1.68
C THR A 175 -6.15 23.61 2.71
N THR A 176 -6.47 22.80 3.70
CA THR A 176 -7.39 23.17 4.77
C THR A 176 -6.79 24.25 5.66
N SER A 177 -5.53 24.13 6.03
CA SER A 177 -4.85 25.11 6.90
C SER A 177 -4.65 26.46 6.23
N LEU A 178 -4.44 26.50 4.91
CA LEU A 178 -4.41 27.74 4.14
C LEU A 178 -5.75 28.47 4.17
N ARG A 179 -6.87 27.73 4.06
CA ARG A 179 -8.22 28.32 4.14
C ARG A 179 -8.53 28.90 5.51
N HIS A 180 -7.98 28.32 6.56
CA HIS A 180 -8.22 28.72 7.95
C HIS A 180 -7.10 29.59 8.56
N ASN A 181 -6.13 30.03 7.78
CA ASN A 181 -4.95 30.78 8.24
C ASN A 181 -4.18 30.09 9.38
N THR A 182 -4.10 28.76 9.36
CA THR A 182 -3.41 27.94 10.39
C THR A 182 -2.22 27.17 9.84
N ILE A 183 -1.67 27.59 8.71
CA ILE A 183 -0.60 26.90 8.00
C ILE A 183 0.67 26.72 8.86
N GLU A 184 1.00 27.71 9.70
CA GLU A 184 2.16 27.62 10.58
C GLU A 184 2.07 26.46 11.58
N ASN A 185 0.89 26.16 12.09
CA ASN A 185 0.69 25.02 13.00
C ASN A 185 0.97 23.69 12.29
N VAL A 186 0.58 23.56 11.03
CA VAL A 186 0.81 22.37 10.20
C VAL A 186 2.30 22.22 9.86
N LYS A 187 2.97 23.33 9.53
CA LYS A 187 4.43 23.34 9.34
C LYS A 187 5.16 22.88 10.58
N LEU A 188 4.87 23.50 11.74
CA LEU A 188 5.46 23.15 13.02
C LEU A 188 5.24 21.67 13.39
N PHE A 189 4.06 21.14 13.09
CA PHE A 189 3.79 19.72 13.28
C PHE A 189 4.74 18.84 12.51
N TYR A 190 4.87 19.01 11.18
CA TYR A 190 5.76 18.19 10.35
C TYR A 190 7.24 18.46 10.64
N GLN A 191 7.63 19.69 10.90
CA GLN A 191 9.01 20.08 11.26
C GLN A 191 9.46 19.51 12.60
N SER A 192 8.54 19.14 13.47
CA SER A 192 8.85 18.52 14.76
C SER A 192 9.21 17.03 14.67
N ALA A 193 9.16 16.41 13.48
CA ALA A 193 9.51 15.02 13.27
C ALA A 193 11.03 14.79 13.44
N ASP A 194 11.41 13.68 14.07
CA ASP A 194 12.77 13.14 14.03
C ASP A 194 12.94 12.25 12.78
N LEU A 195 11.85 11.59 12.38
CA LEU A 195 11.75 10.82 11.13
C LEU A 195 10.40 11.13 10.46
N LEU A 196 10.46 11.68 9.25
CA LEU A 196 9.28 11.92 8.40
C LEU A 196 9.18 10.84 7.34
N LEU A 197 8.05 10.12 7.33
CA LEU A 197 7.70 9.09 6.36
C LEU A 197 6.58 9.61 5.47
N VAL A 198 6.83 9.79 4.18
CA VAL A 198 5.81 10.27 3.22
C VAL A 198 5.56 9.24 2.14
N ASP A 199 4.32 8.77 2.10
CA ASP A 199 3.93 7.74 1.14
C ASP A 199 3.42 8.36 -0.15
N ASP A 200 3.82 7.75 -1.28
CA ASP A 200 3.42 8.13 -2.64
C ASP A 200 3.70 9.60 -2.99
N ILE A 201 4.95 10.05 -2.77
CA ILE A 201 5.37 11.45 -2.99
C ILE A 201 5.07 11.99 -4.41
N HIS A 202 4.98 11.12 -5.41
CA HIS A 202 4.65 11.50 -6.79
C HIS A 202 3.28 12.19 -6.92
N LEU A 203 2.34 11.94 -6.00
CA LEU A 203 1.01 12.56 -6.00
C LEU A 203 1.01 14.06 -5.67
N ILE A 204 2.17 14.65 -5.31
CA ILE A 204 2.31 16.10 -5.11
C ILE A 204 2.39 16.86 -6.45
N ALA A 205 2.66 16.15 -7.55
CA ALA A 205 2.78 16.72 -8.88
C ALA A 205 1.54 17.56 -9.26
N GLY A 206 1.76 18.73 -9.86
CA GLY A 206 0.69 19.64 -10.25
C GLY A 206 -0.04 20.35 -9.10
N LYS A 207 0.47 20.27 -7.86
CA LYS A 207 -0.12 20.94 -6.69
C LYS A 207 0.81 22.02 -6.14
N ASP A 208 0.95 23.13 -6.87
CA ASP A 208 1.99 24.15 -6.67
C ASP A 208 2.10 24.64 -5.22
N LYS A 209 0.99 25.04 -4.59
CA LYS A 209 1.00 25.49 -3.20
C LYS A 209 1.46 24.41 -2.22
N SER A 210 1.09 23.16 -2.47
CA SER A 210 1.52 22.05 -1.62
C SER A 210 2.98 21.69 -1.86
N GLN A 211 3.49 21.83 -3.08
CA GLN A 211 4.90 21.68 -3.42
C GLN A 211 5.75 22.75 -2.72
N GLU A 212 5.30 24.00 -2.71
CA GLU A 212 5.97 25.11 -2.03
C GLU A 212 6.08 24.85 -0.52
N GLU A 213 4.98 24.52 0.15
CA GLU A 213 4.98 24.26 1.59
C GLU A 213 5.77 23.00 1.96
N PHE A 214 5.68 21.97 1.12
CA PHE A 214 6.49 20.77 1.28
C PHE A 214 7.98 21.07 1.16
N PHE A 215 8.39 21.91 0.22
CA PHE A 215 9.77 22.33 0.06
C PHE A 215 10.30 23.06 1.30
N HIS A 216 9.51 23.91 1.93
CA HIS A 216 9.88 24.58 3.19
C HIS A 216 10.07 23.60 4.34
N ILE A 217 9.14 22.66 4.51
CA ILE A 217 9.22 21.61 5.54
C ILE A 217 10.44 20.72 5.30
N PHE A 218 10.63 20.28 4.04
CA PHE A 218 11.77 19.47 3.65
C PHE A 218 13.11 20.14 3.98
N ASN A 219 13.30 21.41 3.56
CA ASN A 219 14.54 22.12 3.82
C ASN A 219 14.82 22.30 5.32
N PHE A 220 13.79 22.55 6.11
CA PHE A 220 13.93 22.63 7.57
C PHE A 220 14.42 21.30 8.16
N LEU A 221 13.76 20.19 7.83
CA LEU A 221 14.13 18.87 8.32
C LEU A 221 15.54 18.47 7.85
N PHE A 222 15.85 18.74 6.59
CA PHE A 222 17.16 18.43 6.02
C PHE A 222 18.28 19.25 6.70
N SER A 223 18.09 20.56 6.89
CA SER A 223 19.08 21.43 7.55
C SER A 223 19.28 21.11 9.03
N THR A 224 18.24 20.63 9.71
CA THR A 224 18.29 20.19 11.11
C THR A 224 18.69 18.71 11.27
N LYS A 225 19.15 18.07 10.18
CA LYS A 225 19.59 16.66 10.15
C LYS A 225 18.52 15.67 10.62
N LYS A 226 17.23 15.99 10.39
CA LYS A 226 16.14 15.07 10.61
C LYS A 226 16.02 14.11 9.43
N GLN A 227 15.68 12.87 9.70
CA GLN A 227 15.61 11.84 8.65
C GLN A 227 14.29 11.91 7.86
N ILE A 228 14.38 11.72 6.56
CA ILE A 228 13.24 11.75 5.65
C ILE A 228 13.26 10.48 4.78
N ILE A 229 12.13 9.76 4.71
CA ILE A 229 11.96 8.60 3.83
C ILE A 229 10.69 8.81 2.99
N PHE A 230 10.82 8.61 1.68
CA PHE A 230 9.70 8.70 0.73
C PHE A 230 9.48 7.40 0.01
N THR A 231 8.23 7.15 -0.37
CA THR A 231 7.92 6.17 -1.43
C THR A 231 7.50 6.88 -2.71
N CYS A 232 7.75 6.24 -3.85
CA CYS A 232 7.40 6.74 -5.17
C CYS A 232 7.07 5.58 -6.11
N ASP A 233 6.26 5.80 -7.14
CA ASP A 233 5.97 4.80 -8.17
C ASP A 233 7.08 4.71 -9.24
N GLN A 234 7.86 5.77 -9.39
CA GLN A 234 8.90 5.92 -10.41
C GLN A 234 10.09 6.74 -9.87
N PRO A 235 11.24 6.74 -10.56
CA PRO A 235 12.37 7.59 -10.17
C PRO A 235 11.95 9.06 -10.08
N PRO A 236 12.38 9.82 -9.05
CA PRO A 236 11.96 11.23 -8.87
C PRO A 236 12.21 12.14 -10.07
N LYS A 237 13.24 11.84 -10.87
CA LYS A 237 13.57 12.60 -12.09
C LYS A 237 12.46 12.53 -13.15
N ASN A 238 11.69 11.43 -13.16
CA ASN A 238 10.67 11.15 -14.16
C ASN A 238 9.30 11.71 -13.78
N ILE A 239 9.13 12.24 -12.57
CA ILE A 239 7.84 12.80 -12.14
C ILE A 239 7.56 14.06 -12.95
N LYS A 240 6.52 14.02 -13.78
CA LYS A 240 6.03 15.18 -14.51
C LYS A 240 5.42 16.19 -13.53
N ASP A 241 5.39 17.45 -13.87
CA ASP A 241 4.77 18.54 -13.08
C ASP A 241 5.26 18.63 -11.62
N LEU A 242 6.45 18.10 -11.33
CA LEU A 242 7.18 18.32 -10.10
C LEU A 242 8.19 19.46 -10.29
N GLU A 243 8.23 20.41 -9.37
CA GLU A 243 9.17 21.53 -9.43
C GLU A 243 10.63 21.07 -9.44
N ASN A 244 11.46 21.71 -10.25
CA ASN A 244 12.88 21.34 -10.40
C ASN A 244 13.66 21.40 -9.09
N ARG A 245 13.32 22.34 -8.21
CA ARG A 245 13.95 22.43 -6.87
C ARG A 245 13.70 21.17 -6.03
N LEU A 246 12.49 20.60 -6.07
CA LEU A 246 12.18 19.32 -5.40
C LEU A 246 12.87 18.13 -6.07
N LYS A 247 12.86 18.08 -7.43
CA LYS A 247 13.60 17.03 -8.17
C LYS A 247 15.08 16.97 -7.79
N THR A 248 15.70 18.14 -7.70
CA THR A 248 17.10 18.25 -7.30
C THR A 248 17.32 17.75 -5.88
N ARG A 249 16.49 18.15 -4.93
CA ARG A 249 16.57 17.71 -3.53
C ARG A 249 16.35 16.23 -3.37
N PHE A 250 15.37 15.65 -4.05
CA PHE A 250 15.10 14.22 -4.01
C PHE A 250 16.25 13.39 -4.61
N SER A 251 16.91 13.93 -5.63
CA SER A 251 18.05 13.28 -6.28
C SER A 251 19.35 13.33 -5.48
N GLN A 252 19.46 14.20 -4.46
CA GLN A 252 20.66 14.30 -3.60
C GLN A 252 20.81 13.11 -2.65
N GLY A 253 19.70 12.47 -2.31
CA GLY A 253 19.69 11.35 -1.37
C GLY A 253 19.91 9.98 -2.01
N LEU A 254 19.66 8.94 -1.24
CA LEU A 254 19.71 7.55 -1.71
C LEU A 254 18.37 7.17 -2.35
N ASN A 255 18.42 6.73 -3.60
CA ASN A 255 17.23 6.27 -4.34
C ASN A 255 17.41 4.80 -4.68
N LEU A 256 16.54 3.93 -4.13
CA LEU A 256 16.60 2.49 -4.36
C LEU A 256 15.30 1.99 -4.99
N GLN A 257 15.45 1.16 -6.00
CA GLN A 257 14.34 0.52 -6.68
C GLN A 257 13.96 -0.79 -6.00
N LEU A 258 12.64 -1.01 -5.84
CA LEU A 258 12.10 -2.34 -5.61
C LEU A 258 11.71 -2.95 -6.96
N SER A 259 12.18 -4.17 -7.18
CA SER A 259 11.84 -4.97 -8.37
C SER A 259 10.67 -5.92 -8.09
N PRO A 260 9.97 -6.41 -9.12
CA PRO A 260 9.02 -7.49 -8.95
C PRO A 260 9.68 -8.73 -8.32
N PRO A 261 9.01 -9.41 -7.39
CA PRO A 261 9.56 -10.59 -6.73
C PRO A 261 9.65 -11.78 -7.69
N GLU A 262 10.73 -12.56 -7.57
CA GLU A 262 10.91 -13.84 -8.28
C GLU A 262 9.92 -14.89 -7.77
N LEU A 263 9.82 -16.02 -8.47
CA LEU A 263 8.84 -17.08 -8.18
C LEU A 263 8.92 -17.57 -6.73
N GLU A 264 10.14 -17.89 -6.28
CA GLU A 264 10.41 -18.39 -4.93
C GLU A 264 10.05 -17.36 -3.87
N MET A 265 10.35 -16.09 -4.11
CA MET A 265 9.98 -15.01 -3.22
C MET A 265 8.45 -14.82 -3.17
N ARG A 266 7.74 -14.93 -4.31
CA ARG A 266 6.28 -14.89 -4.34
C ARG A 266 5.65 -16.02 -3.53
N ALA A 267 6.18 -17.26 -3.68
CA ALA A 267 5.73 -18.41 -2.91
C ALA A 267 5.97 -18.21 -1.41
N ALA A 268 7.14 -17.70 -1.01
CA ALA A 268 7.45 -17.39 0.38
C ALA A 268 6.53 -16.30 0.96
N ILE A 269 6.16 -15.29 0.16
CA ILE A 269 5.18 -14.27 0.56
C ILE A 269 3.81 -14.91 0.79
N LEU A 270 3.35 -15.78 -0.10
CA LEU A 270 2.08 -16.49 0.03
C LEU A 270 2.04 -17.35 1.31
N LEU A 271 3.09 -18.15 1.57
CA LEU A 271 3.21 -18.95 2.78
C LEU A 271 3.18 -18.10 4.05
N LYS A 272 3.93 -16.99 4.07
CA LYS A 272 3.96 -16.10 5.23
C LYS A 272 2.62 -15.40 5.47
N LYS A 273 1.97 -14.95 4.41
CA LYS A 273 0.67 -14.27 4.49
C LYS A 273 -0.48 -15.23 4.81
N SER A 274 -0.41 -16.48 4.37
CA SER A 274 -1.43 -17.50 4.68
C SER A 274 -1.49 -17.84 6.17
N GLN A 275 -0.36 -17.74 6.89
CA GLN A 275 -0.26 -17.97 8.33
C GLN A 275 -0.80 -16.81 9.19
N ASN A 276 -1.08 -15.64 8.59
CA ASN A 276 -1.64 -14.51 9.31
C ASN A 276 -3.02 -14.89 9.90
N THR A 277 -3.30 -14.45 11.13
CA THR A 277 -4.53 -14.74 11.88
C THR A 277 -5.81 -14.41 11.13
N GLN A 278 -5.76 -13.41 10.23
CA GLN A 278 -6.92 -13.02 9.41
C GLN A 278 -7.18 -13.99 8.24
N ILE A 279 -6.14 -14.62 7.69
CA ILE A 279 -6.26 -15.56 6.56
C ILE A 279 -6.33 -16.98 7.07
N SER A 280 -5.40 -17.41 7.92
CA SER A 280 -5.37 -18.72 8.60
C SER A 280 -5.62 -19.92 7.67
N LEU A 281 -4.94 -19.94 6.52
CA LEU A 281 -4.96 -21.04 5.56
C LEU A 281 -3.67 -21.86 5.69
N SER A 282 -3.81 -23.20 5.71
CA SER A 282 -2.66 -24.09 5.66
C SER A 282 -2.28 -24.39 4.20
N LEU A 283 -1.36 -23.61 3.65
CA LEU A 283 -0.83 -23.82 2.30
C LEU A 283 0.42 -24.71 2.35
N SER A 284 0.46 -25.73 1.49
CA SER A 284 1.71 -26.44 1.21
C SER A 284 2.60 -25.61 0.29
N GLU A 285 3.91 -25.91 0.29
CA GLU A 285 4.89 -25.24 -0.57
C GLU A 285 4.55 -25.40 -2.06
N ASP A 286 4.11 -26.60 -2.47
CA ASP A 286 3.69 -26.88 -3.85
C ASP A 286 2.50 -26.02 -4.29
N ILE A 287 1.52 -25.81 -3.41
CA ILE A 287 0.35 -24.97 -3.68
C ILE A 287 0.77 -23.50 -3.75
N ALA A 288 1.64 -23.06 -2.85
CA ALA A 288 2.16 -21.69 -2.88
C ALA A 288 2.95 -21.42 -4.16
N LEU A 289 3.79 -22.34 -4.62
CA LEU A 289 4.51 -22.28 -5.90
C LEU A 289 3.54 -22.29 -7.08
N PHE A 290 2.50 -23.13 -7.02
CA PHE A 290 1.47 -23.18 -8.06
C PHE A 290 0.75 -21.82 -8.19
N ILE A 291 0.28 -21.22 -7.11
CA ILE A 291 -0.34 -19.88 -7.13
C ILE A 291 0.66 -18.83 -7.62
N ALA A 292 1.89 -18.83 -7.10
CA ALA A 292 2.94 -17.89 -7.45
C ALA A 292 3.34 -17.96 -8.93
N SER A 293 3.26 -19.13 -9.57
CA SER A 293 3.56 -19.29 -11.00
C SER A 293 2.52 -18.64 -11.90
N HIS A 294 1.29 -18.50 -11.44
CA HIS A 294 0.17 -17.94 -12.21
C HIS A 294 -0.09 -16.45 -11.87
N VAL A 295 0.10 -16.05 -10.61
CA VAL A 295 -0.07 -14.66 -10.18
C VAL A 295 1.30 -13.97 -10.18
N VAL A 296 1.64 -13.33 -11.30
CA VAL A 296 2.99 -12.80 -11.57
C VAL A 296 3.09 -11.29 -11.34
N SER A 297 1.97 -10.58 -11.25
CA SER A 297 1.91 -9.12 -11.36
C SER A 297 2.57 -8.39 -10.17
N ASN A 298 2.07 -8.54 -8.95
CA ASN A 298 2.57 -7.84 -7.76
C ASN A 298 2.10 -8.51 -6.45
N VAL A 299 2.60 -8.02 -5.32
CA VAL A 299 2.28 -8.60 -4.00
C VAL A 299 0.81 -8.37 -3.60
N ARG A 300 0.19 -7.26 -4.01
CA ARG A 300 -1.26 -7.02 -3.73
C ARG A 300 -2.14 -8.05 -4.42
N ASP A 301 -1.78 -8.43 -5.64
CA ASP A 301 -2.53 -9.47 -6.36
C ASP A 301 -2.37 -10.85 -5.72
N LEU A 302 -1.19 -11.15 -5.14
CA LEU A 302 -0.99 -12.35 -4.32
C LEU A 302 -1.86 -12.35 -3.06
N GLU A 303 -1.94 -11.21 -2.36
CA GLU A 303 -2.83 -11.03 -1.20
C GLU A 303 -4.31 -11.16 -1.62
N GLY A 304 -4.69 -10.58 -2.74
CA GLY A 304 -6.02 -10.71 -3.33
C GLY A 304 -6.37 -12.15 -3.68
N ALA A 305 -5.41 -12.90 -4.23
CA ALA A 305 -5.57 -14.33 -4.53
C ALA A 305 -5.77 -15.16 -3.24
N LEU A 306 -4.98 -14.90 -2.19
CA LEU A 306 -5.17 -15.55 -0.90
C LEU A 306 -6.54 -15.26 -0.28
N LEU A 307 -7.00 -14.02 -0.37
CA LEU A 307 -8.32 -13.64 0.16
C LEU A 307 -9.45 -14.32 -0.60
N LYS A 308 -9.36 -14.40 -1.95
CA LYS A 308 -10.32 -15.14 -2.78
C LYS A 308 -10.32 -16.63 -2.44
N LEU A 309 -9.14 -17.23 -2.30
CA LEU A 309 -9.00 -18.64 -1.93
C LEU A 309 -9.62 -18.91 -0.57
N LYS A 310 -9.33 -18.05 0.43
CA LYS A 310 -9.94 -18.14 1.75
C LYS A 310 -11.47 -18.08 1.68
N ALA A 311 -12.02 -17.10 0.99
CA ALA A 311 -13.46 -16.94 0.83
C ALA A 311 -14.09 -18.18 0.16
N PHE A 312 -13.43 -18.73 -0.87
CA PHE A 312 -13.90 -19.94 -1.54
C PHE A 312 -13.91 -21.15 -0.60
N VAL A 313 -12.84 -21.35 0.18
CA VAL A 313 -12.73 -22.45 1.16
C VAL A 313 -13.79 -22.32 2.26
N ASP A 314 -13.94 -21.10 2.83
CA ASP A 314 -14.92 -20.81 3.88
C ASP A 314 -16.36 -21.06 3.40
N PHE A 315 -16.74 -20.56 2.24
CA PHE A 315 -18.10 -20.67 1.70
C PHE A 315 -18.42 -22.07 1.14
N SER A 316 -17.41 -22.78 0.61
CA SER A 316 -17.58 -24.17 0.15
C SER A 316 -17.49 -25.20 1.28
N ARG A 317 -17.24 -24.75 2.52
CA ARG A 317 -17.05 -25.61 3.71
C ARG A 317 -15.96 -26.66 3.52
N ILE A 318 -14.91 -26.30 2.78
CA ILE A 318 -13.72 -27.13 2.61
C ILE A 318 -12.85 -27.01 3.86
N ASP A 319 -12.27 -28.10 4.32
CA ASP A 319 -11.31 -28.04 5.42
C ASP A 319 -10.06 -27.26 5.00
N HIS A 320 -9.66 -26.28 5.81
CA HIS A 320 -8.51 -25.41 5.58
C HIS A 320 -7.17 -26.16 5.47
N SER A 321 -7.12 -27.42 5.90
CA SER A 321 -5.96 -28.31 5.76
C SER A 321 -5.89 -29.06 4.42
N PHE A 322 -6.98 -29.07 3.64
CA PHE A 322 -7.11 -29.82 2.38
C PHE A 322 -7.17 -28.87 1.16
N ILE A 323 -6.20 -28.00 0.99
CA ILE A 323 -6.13 -27.11 -0.16
C ILE A 323 -5.35 -27.82 -1.27
N THR A 324 -6.08 -28.34 -2.27
CA THR A 324 -5.52 -28.98 -3.48
C THR A 324 -5.43 -28.00 -4.64
N LYS A 325 -4.73 -28.38 -5.72
CA LYS A 325 -4.68 -27.60 -6.96
C LYS A 325 -6.07 -27.35 -7.54
N ASP A 326 -6.95 -28.33 -7.51
CA ASP A 326 -8.33 -28.22 -8.03
C ASP A 326 -9.13 -27.17 -7.22
N VAL A 327 -8.93 -27.11 -5.90
CA VAL A 327 -9.54 -26.08 -5.05
C VAL A 327 -9.03 -24.70 -5.43
N VAL A 328 -7.72 -24.58 -5.68
CA VAL A 328 -7.11 -23.31 -6.11
C VAL A 328 -7.60 -22.89 -7.49
N GLU A 329 -7.68 -23.82 -8.46
CA GLU A 329 -8.23 -23.56 -9.79
C GLU A 329 -9.70 -23.13 -9.73
N GLY A 330 -10.51 -23.79 -8.89
CA GLY A 330 -11.91 -23.41 -8.67
C GLY A 330 -12.06 -22.01 -8.06
N ALA A 331 -11.18 -21.65 -7.12
CA ALA A 331 -11.21 -20.35 -6.45
C ALA A 331 -10.65 -19.20 -7.31
N LEU A 332 -9.59 -19.47 -8.07
CA LEU A 332 -8.78 -18.48 -8.77
C LEU A 332 -8.87 -18.58 -10.30
N GLY A 333 -9.87 -19.27 -10.84
CA GLY A 333 -9.99 -19.50 -12.28
C GLY A 333 -9.86 -18.24 -13.14
N ASP A 334 -10.31 -17.09 -12.66
CA ASP A 334 -10.15 -15.79 -13.33
C ASP A 334 -8.70 -15.27 -13.33
N LEU A 335 -7.92 -15.63 -12.31
CA LEU A 335 -6.54 -15.15 -12.10
C LEU A 335 -5.51 -16.14 -12.64
N ILE A 336 -5.84 -17.43 -12.64
CA ILE A 336 -5.02 -18.49 -13.21
C ILE A 336 -5.29 -18.47 -14.72
N LYS A 337 -4.77 -17.47 -15.40
CA LYS A 337 -4.68 -17.55 -16.86
C LYS A 337 -3.82 -18.77 -17.18
N PRO A 338 -4.29 -19.67 -18.06
CA PRO A 338 -3.41 -20.74 -18.51
C PRO A 338 -2.10 -20.10 -18.93
N GLN A 339 -0.99 -20.54 -18.35
CA GLN A 339 0.34 -20.09 -18.78
C GLN A 339 0.33 -20.22 -20.30
N LYS A 340 0.44 -19.10 -21.03
CA LYS A 340 0.71 -19.19 -22.46
C LYS A 340 2.03 -19.91 -22.56
N ARG A 341 1.98 -21.23 -22.77
CA ARG A 341 3.17 -22.02 -23.06
C ARG A 341 3.92 -21.24 -24.14
N PHE A 342 5.17 -20.91 -23.89
CA PHE A 342 5.99 -20.24 -24.89
C PHE A 342 6.19 -21.22 -26.03
N VAL A 343 5.32 -21.11 -27.03
CA VAL A 343 5.39 -21.94 -28.24
C VAL A 343 6.58 -21.45 -29.04
N GLU A 344 7.55 -22.35 -29.24
CA GLU A 344 8.69 -22.06 -30.12
C GLU A 344 8.29 -22.15 -31.58
N ILE A 345 8.89 -21.31 -32.43
CA ILE A 345 8.62 -21.29 -33.87
C ILE A 345 8.87 -22.66 -34.53
N ASN A 346 9.90 -23.38 -34.07
CA ASN A 346 10.24 -24.72 -34.52
C ASN A 346 9.15 -25.75 -34.21
N GLU A 347 8.46 -25.60 -33.10
CA GLU A 347 7.35 -26.44 -32.67
C GLU A 347 6.13 -26.24 -33.58
N VAL A 348 5.83 -24.98 -33.89
CA VAL A 348 4.76 -24.64 -34.86
C VAL A 348 5.09 -25.21 -36.24
N GLN A 349 6.32 -25.03 -36.73
CA GLN A 349 6.76 -25.53 -38.02
C GLN A 349 6.65 -27.05 -38.09
N LYS A 350 7.11 -27.79 -37.08
CA LYS A 350 7.02 -29.25 -37.00
C LYS A 350 5.56 -29.74 -36.98
N THR A 351 4.72 -29.12 -36.17
CA THR A 351 3.31 -29.54 -36.02
C THR A 351 2.53 -29.27 -37.29
N VAL A 352 2.70 -28.10 -37.90
CA VAL A 352 2.03 -27.79 -39.20
C VAL A 352 2.55 -28.69 -40.31
N SER A 353 3.85 -28.94 -40.40
CA SER A 353 4.45 -29.85 -41.40
C SER A 353 3.86 -31.26 -41.27
N LYS A 354 3.79 -31.78 -40.03
CA LYS A 354 3.17 -33.09 -39.76
C LYS A 354 1.69 -33.12 -40.11
N TYR A 355 0.94 -32.05 -39.89
CA TYR A 355 -0.48 -31.95 -40.17
C TYR A 355 -0.76 -32.00 -41.68
N TYR A 356 0.04 -31.30 -42.50
CA TYR A 356 -0.11 -31.23 -43.94
C TYR A 356 0.71 -32.29 -44.70
N GLY A 357 1.41 -33.20 -44.04
CA GLY A 357 2.23 -34.25 -44.65
C GLY A 357 3.42 -33.74 -45.48
N ILE A 358 4.01 -32.61 -45.09
CA ILE A 358 5.14 -31.97 -45.77
C ILE A 358 6.37 -31.92 -44.86
N THR A 359 7.55 -31.63 -45.39
CA THR A 359 8.76 -31.43 -44.61
C THR A 359 8.84 -29.97 -44.12
N VAL A 360 9.54 -29.73 -43.01
CA VAL A 360 9.86 -28.37 -42.55
C VAL A 360 10.63 -27.58 -43.61
N SER A 361 11.49 -28.27 -44.37
CA SER A 361 12.26 -27.68 -45.48
C SER A 361 11.31 -27.18 -46.60
N ASP A 362 10.27 -27.93 -46.92
CA ASP A 362 9.25 -27.50 -47.90
C ASP A 362 8.47 -26.27 -47.40
N LEU A 363 8.17 -26.25 -46.10
CA LEU A 363 7.44 -25.15 -45.47
C LEU A 363 8.20 -23.83 -45.58
N VAL A 364 9.51 -23.86 -45.39
CA VAL A 364 10.42 -22.67 -45.45
C VAL A 364 10.86 -22.35 -46.88
N SER A 365 10.69 -23.27 -47.85
CA SER A 365 11.14 -23.12 -49.24
C SER A 365 10.48 -21.95 -49.97
N ASN A 366 11.07 -21.54 -51.10
CA ASN A 366 10.50 -20.51 -51.99
C ASN A 366 9.43 -21.05 -52.94
N SER A 367 9.04 -22.33 -52.79
CA SER A 367 8.04 -22.96 -53.66
C SER A 367 6.70 -22.23 -53.60
N ARG A 368 6.09 -22.06 -54.78
CA ARG A 368 4.75 -21.41 -54.95
C ARG A 368 3.62 -22.43 -55.17
N ARG A 369 3.87 -23.72 -54.96
CA ARG A 369 2.84 -24.75 -55.03
C ARG A 369 1.74 -24.46 -54.03
N GLN A 370 0.49 -24.49 -54.45
CA GLN A 370 -0.66 -24.04 -53.69
C GLN A 370 -0.78 -24.68 -52.29
N HIS A 371 -0.55 -26.01 -52.19
CA HIS A 371 -0.60 -26.71 -50.89
C HIS A 371 0.51 -26.28 -49.94
N LEU A 372 1.74 -25.97 -50.40
CA LEU A 372 2.85 -25.48 -49.59
C LEU A 372 2.62 -24.03 -49.17
N VAL A 373 2.03 -23.21 -50.04
CA VAL A 373 1.69 -21.83 -49.71
C VAL A 373 0.63 -21.79 -48.63
N ARG A 374 -0.40 -22.65 -48.71
CA ARG A 374 -1.46 -22.74 -47.68
C ARG A 374 -0.91 -23.20 -46.35
N ALA A 375 -0.09 -24.23 -46.30
CA ALA A 375 0.55 -24.71 -45.10
C ALA A 375 1.46 -23.64 -44.47
N ARG A 376 2.21 -22.93 -45.31
CA ARG A 376 3.10 -21.82 -44.86
C ARG A 376 2.31 -20.65 -44.27
N GLN A 377 1.22 -20.23 -44.93
CA GLN A 377 0.37 -19.17 -44.40
C GLN A 377 -0.23 -19.57 -43.05
N MET A 378 -0.66 -20.85 -42.91
CA MET A 378 -1.14 -21.40 -41.65
C MET A 378 -0.07 -21.33 -40.54
N ALA A 379 1.15 -21.79 -40.84
CA ALA A 379 2.24 -21.75 -39.86
C ALA A 379 2.64 -20.32 -39.46
N ILE A 380 2.71 -19.40 -40.42
CA ILE A 380 2.99 -17.97 -40.15
C ILE A 380 1.90 -17.37 -39.26
N TYR A 381 0.64 -17.62 -39.54
CA TYR A 381 -0.50 -17.13 -38.76
C TYR A 381 -0.48 -17.67 -37.31
N LEU A 382 -0.19 -18.96 -37.13
CA LEU A 382 -0.10 -19.59 -35.83
C LEU A 382 1.12 -19.07 -35.07
N CYS A 383 2.29 -18.85 -35.69
CA CYS A 383 3.43 -18.21 -35.09
C CYS A 383 3.12 -16.80 -34.63
N HIS A 384 2.42 -16.01 -35.45
CA HIS A 384 2.04 -14.64 -35.08
C HIS A 384 1.11 -14.60 -33.85
N ASN A 385 0.18 -15.54 -33.71
CA ASN A 385 -0.79 -15.58 -32.62
C ASN A 385 -0.31 -16.31 -31.37
N LEU A 386 0.60 -17.27 -31.47
CA LEU A 386 1.02 -18.14 -30.37
C LEU A 386 2.42 -17.79 -29.83
N THR A 387 3.19 -16.96 -30.56
CA THR A 387 4.53 -16.54 -30.13
C THR A 387 4.60 -15.03 -29.91
N SER A 388 5.56 -14.56 -29.13
CA SER A 388 5.85 -13.13 -28.93
C SER A 388 6.85 -12.55 -29.94
N LEU A 389 7.07 -13.24 -31.07
CA LEU A 389 8.07 -12.85 -32.06
C LEU A 389 7.56 -11.68 -32.94
N SER A 390 8.49 -10.78 -33.29
CA SER A 390 8.19 -9.72 -34.27
C SER A 390 7.97 -10.30 -35.67
N LEU A 391 7.16 -9.61 -36.49
CA LEU A 391 6.89 -10.02 -37.88
C LEU A 391 8.18 -10.25 -38.69
N ALA A 392 9.20 -9.42 -38.49
CA ALA A 392 10.52 -9.58 -39.13
C ALA A 392 11.20 -10.88 -38.73
N LYS A 393 11.15 -11.24 -37.42
CA LYS A 393 11.76 -12.49 -36.92
C LYS A 393 10.98 -13.72 -37.39
N ILE A 394 9.66 -13.64 -37.51
CA ILE A 394 8.85 -14.69 -38.13
C ILE A 394 9.24 -14.84 -39.60
N GLY A 395 9.27 -13.76 -40.37
CA GLY A 395 9.67 -13.79 -41.78
C GLY A 395 11.05 -14.42 -42.03
N HIS A 396 12.02 -14.06 -41.19
CA HIS A 396 13.36 -14.66 -41.24
C HIS A 396 13.34 -16.20 -41.10
N ASN A 397 12.56 -16.74 -40.18
CA ASN A 397 12.43 -18.18 -39.95
C ASN A 397 11.57 -18.91 -40.98
N PHE A 398 10.91 -18.20 -41.86
CA PHE A 398 10.15 -18.78 -42.98
C PHE A 398 10.79 -18.51 -44.37
N GLY A 399 12.12 -18.56 -44.44
CA GLY A 399 12.88 -18.41 -45.67
C GLY A 399 13.19 -16.98 -46.03
N ASN A 400 13.58 -16.17 -45.08
CA ASN A 400 13.96 -14.74 -45.21
C ASN A 400 12.86 -13.89 -45.92
N ARG A 401 11.62 -14.08 -45.51
CA ARG A 401 10.49 -13.35 -46.07
C ARG A 401 10.34 -11.99 -45.38
N ASP A 402 9.94 -11.00 -46.16
CA ASP A 402 9.69 -9.66 -45.66
C ASP A 402 8.50 -9.65 -44.68
N HIS A 403 8.53 -8.71 -43.72
CA HIS A 403 7.44 -8.49 -42.75
C HIS A 403 6.08 -8.24 -43.44
N SER A 404 6.07 -7.58 -44.62
CA SER A 404 4.88 -7.38 -45.45
C SER A 404 4.25 -8.69 -45.92
N THR A 405 5.07 -9.70 -46.28
CA THR A 405 4.63 -11.03 -46.66
C THR A 405 4.02 -11.79 -45.48
N VAL A 406 4.58 -11.60 -44.27
CA VAL A 406 4.04 -12.18 -43.03
C VAL A 406 2.69 -11.57 -42.72
N LEU A 407 2.57 -10.25 -42.78
CA LEU A 407 1.32 -9.52 -42.54
C LEU A 407 0.23 -9.93 -43.56
N TYR A 408 0.55 -9.94 -44.84
CA TYR A 408 -0.33 -10.40 -45.90
C TYR A 408 -0.85 -11.84 -45.63
N SER A 409 0.04 -12.74 -45.23
CA SER A 409 -0.32 -14.12 -44.90
C SER A 409 -1.33 -14.20 -43.75
N CYS A 410 -1.14 -13.38 -42.74
CA CYS A 410 -2.05 -13.30 -41.61
C CYS A 410 -3.43 -12.74 -41.99
N GLU A 411 -3.46 -11.66 -42.77
CA GLU A 411 -4.70 -11.04 -43.25
C GLU A 411 -5.49 -11.99 -44.17
N LYS A 412 -4.78 -12.58 -45.13
CA LYS A 412 -5.37 -13.54 -46.06
C LYS A 412 -6.04 -14.72 -45.35
N LEU A 413 -5.38 -15.24 -44.32
CA LEU A 413 -5.93 -16.37 -43.57
C LEU A 413 -7.13 -15.92 -42.71
N LYS A 414 -7.09 -14.73 -42.11
CA LYS A 414 -8.25 -14.16 -41.41
C LYS A 414 -9.47 -13.99 -42.29
N GLU A 415 -9.30 -13.61 -43.56
CA GLU A 415 -10.39 -13.54 -44.52
C GLU A 415 -10.94 -14.94 -44.87
N LEU A 416 -10.05 -15.89 -45.13
CA LEU A 416 -10.43 -17.28 -45.44
C LEU A 416 -11.19 -17.94 -44.29
N MET A 417 -10.84 -17.65 -43.03
CA MET A 417 -11.55 -18.14 -41.85
C MET A 417 -13.02 -17.65 -41.78
N LYS A 418 -13.35 -16.51 -42.40
CA LYS A 418 -14.73 -15.99 -42.41
C LYS A 418 -15.62 -16.73 -43.38
N THR A 419 -15.03 -17.31 -44.43
CA THR A 419 -15.76 -17.90 -45.55
C THR A 419 -15.61 -19.42 -45.66
N ASN A 420 -14.66 -20.03 -44.97
CA ASN A 420 -14.34 -21.46 -45.07
C ASN A 420 -14.19 -22.09 -43.68
N GLU A 421 -15.15 -22.89 -43.29
CA GLU A 421 -15.22 -23.57 -42.00
C GLU A 421 -14.13 -24.66 -41.85
N GLU A 422 -13.69 -25.28 -42.94
CA GLU A 422 -12.63 -26.29 -42.96
C GLU A 422 -11.29 -25.67 -42.48
N ILE A 423 -10.97 -24.46 -42.97
CA ILE A 423 -9.75 -23.73 -42.56
C ILE A 423 -9.81 -23.36 -41.08
N LYS A 424 -10.98 -22.99 -40.60
CA LYS A 424 -11.19 -22.67 -39.20
C LYS A 424 -10.95 -23.88 -38.29
N ASN A 425 -11.49 -25.04 -38.70
CA ASN A 425 -11.30 -26.31 -38.00
C ASN A 425 -9.83 -26.77 -38.04
N ASP A 426 -9.14 -26.61 -39.18
CA ASP A 426 -7.72 -26.90 -39.29
C ASP A 426 -6.88 -26.09 -38.29
N ILE A 427 -7.15 -24.78 -38.19
CA ILE A 427 -6.44 -23.90 -37.25
C ILE A 427 -6.66 -24.35 -35.81
N GLU A 428 -7.89 -24.65 -35.43
CA GLU A 428 -8.20 -25.09 -34.07
C GLU A 428 -7.57 -26.44 -33.77
N ASN A 429 -7.62 -27.39 -34.67
CA ASN A 429 -7.00 -28.71 -34.52
C ASN A 429 -5.46 -28.62 -34.38
N ILE A 430 -4.82 -27.79 -35.19
CA ILE A 430 -3.38 -27.56 -35.07
C ILE A 430 -3.03 -26.85 -33.82
N LYS A 431 -3.81 -25.82 -33.42
CA LYS A 431 -3.62 -25.08 -32.17
C LYS A 431 -3.70 -25.99 -30.94
N ILE A 432 -4.71 -26.87 -30.88
CA ILE A 432 -4.87 -27.85 -29.81
C ILE A 432 -3.65 -28.79 -29.77
N LYS A 433 -3.14 -29.26 -30.92
CA LYS A 433 -1.96 -30.11 -30.99
C LYS A 433 -0.68 -29.40 -30.52
N ILE A 434 -0.56 -28.07 -30.76
CA ILE A 434 0.57 -27.28 -30.31
C ILE A 434 0.48 -27.00 -28.80
N THR A 435 -0.73 -26.73 -28.27
CA THR A 435 -0.90 -26.36 -26.86
C THR A 435 -0.98 -27.57 -25.91
N ASN A 436 -1.27 -28.76 -26.40
CA ASN A 436 -1.40 -30.00 -25.63
C ASN A 436 -0.15 -30.92 -25.72
N LEU A 437 0.89 -30.49 -26.42
CA LEU A 437 2.22 -31.14 -26.40
C LEU A 437 3.08 -30.58 -25.29
#